data_14b8b9cd2807444d277829bab693a21d
#
_entry.id   14b8b9cd2807444d277829bab693a21d
#
_cell.length_a   1.000
_cell.length_b   1.000
_cell.length_c   1.000
_cell.angle_alpha   90.00
_cell.angle_beta   90.00
_cell.angle_gamma   90.00
#
_symmetry.space_group_name_H-M   'P 1'
#
loop_
_entity.id
_entity.type
_entity.pdbx_description
1 polymer ?
#
loop_
_entity_poly.entity_id
_entity_poly.type
_entity_poly.pdbx_seq_one_letter_code
_entity_poly.pdbx_strand_id
1 'polypeptide(L)'
;QKEILQEIKEMGFPIVEVRREYILSGKTEMKEIAQRASASGLKVFYSVPAELFTAGVLNAQMGNYFEEASLLGAVQLKVTLGEFRGFTAKLTEEVRQLLTAYPIRLTIENDQSAEKGSPAVLMGFIAEARKASLDIGLTFDTGNFIYIDSDPFVAAKEMRDAVSYIHIKNVAVTENGITLSGLESGLVDMRRLLSLFPDSVPASIEYPCGVGDEATKTIKEKKKKIRSW
;
A
#
# COMPACT_ATOMS: atom_id res chain seq x y z
N GLN A 1 -4.83 2.89 -16.70
CA GLN A 1 -5.44 2.12 -15.61
C GLN A 1 -6.95 1.93 -15.81
N LYS A 2 -7.66 2.95 -16.27
CA LYS A 2 -9.12 2.91 -16.44
C LYS A 2 -9.63 1.77 -17.35
N GLU A 3 -8.84 1.32 -18.32
CA GLU A 3 -9.27 0.31 -19.30
C GLU A 3 -9.36 -1.11 -18.72
N ILE A 4 -8.61 -1.41 -17.65
CA ILE A 4 -8.53 -2.75 -17.06
C ILE A 4 -9.51 -2.98 -15.91
N LEU A 5 -10.30 -1.97 -15.50
CA LEU A 5 -11.16 -2.07 -14.32
C LEU A 5 -12.26 -3.13 -14.49
N GLN A 6 -12.83 -3.24 -15.69
CA GLN A 6 -13.81 -4.24 -15.99
C GLN A 6 -13.23 -5.66 -15.90
N GLU A 7 -12.03 -5.86 -16.43
CA GLU A 7 -11.32 -7.14 -16.35
C GLU A 7 -11.01 -7.52 -14.90
N ILE A 8 -10.57 -6.55 -14.07
CA ILE A 8 -10.33 -6.75 -12.63
C ILE A 8 -11.62 -7.23 -11.94
N LYS A 9 -12.76 -6.63 -12.28
CA LYS A 9 -14.07 -7.06 -11.77
C LYS A 9 -14.44 -8.45 -12.23
N GLU A 10 -14.27 -8.76 -13.51
CA GLU A 10 -14.54 -10.09 -14.08
C GLU A 10 -13.63 -11.18 -13.49
N MET A 11 -12.40 -10.82 -13.14
CA MET A 11 -11.52 -11.68 -12.35
C MET A 11 -11.99 -11.86 -10.90
N GLY A 12 -13.05 -11.13 -10.46
CA GLY A 12 -13.66 -11.26 -9.15
C GLY A 12 -12.84 -10.59 -8.03
N PHE A 13 -12.06 -9.57 -8.31
CA PHE A 13 -11.45 -8.74 -7.29
C PHE A 13 -12.46 -7.70 -6.79
N PRO A 14 -12.51 -7.44 -5.47
CA PRO A 14 -13.38 -6.40 -4.91
C PRO A 14 -12.72 -5.02 -4.85
N ILE A 15 -11.41 -4.96 -4.98
CA ILE A 15 -10.58 -3.76 -4.78
C ILE A 15 -9.63 -3.62 -5.96
N VAL A 16 -9.38 -2.38 -6.36
CA VAL A 16 -8.29 -2.01 -7.27
C VAL A 16 -7.42 -0.95 -6.60
N GLU A 17 -6.10 -1.12 -6.68
CA GLU A 17 -5.17 -0.07 -6.33
C GLU A 17 -4.82 0.75 -7.58
N VAL A 18 -5.09 2.04 -7.52
CA VAL A 18 -4.72 3.01 -8.55
C VAL A 18 -3.40 3.65 -8.15
N ARG A 19 -2.40 3.59 -9.01
CA ARG A 19 -1.08 4.16 -8.78
C ARG A 19 -0.97 5.51 -9.48
N ARG A 20 -0.57 6.55 -8.71
CA ARG A 20 -0.50 7.94 -9.17
C ARG A 20 0.38 8.13 -10.38
N GLU A 21 1.53 7.47 -10.40
CA GLU A 21 2.53 7.57 -11.46
C GLU A 21 2.04 7.07 -12.83
N TYR A 22 0.93 6.33 -12.87
CA TYR A 22 0.31 5.86 -14.11
C TYR A 22 -0.94 6.65 -14.50
N ILE A 23 -1.23 7.77 -13.85
CA ILE A 23 -2.29 8.69 -14.26
C ILE A 23 -1.69 9.71 -15.23
N LEU A 24 -2.11 9.65 -16.48
CA LEU A 24 -1.50 10.43 -17.57
C LEU A 24 -2.27 11.73 -17.85
N SER A 25 -3.58 11.75 -17.63
CA SER A 25 -4.47 12.87 -17.98
C SER A 25 -5.04 13.59 -16.76
N GLY A 26 -4.36 13.51 -15.62
CA GLY A 26 -4.67 14.24 -14.39
C GLY A 26 -6.11 14.04 -13.88
N LYS A 27 -6.74 15.12 -13.41
CA LYS A 27 -8.07 15.07 -12.76
C LYS A 27 -9.20 14.51 -13.65
N THR A 28 -9.09 14.64 -14.96
CA THR A 28 -10.09 14.09 -15.91
C THR A 28 -10.05 12.56 -15.88
N GLU A 29 -8.87 11.96 -15.97
CA GLU A 29 -8.70 10.51 -15.91
C GLU A 29 -9.11 9.95 -14.53
N MET A 30 -8.81 10.66 -13.44
CA MET A 30 -9.23 10.27 -12.10
C MET A 30 -10.74 10.14 -11.98
N LYS A 31 -11.49 11.10 -12.54
CA LYS A 31 -12.96 11.05 -12.57
C LYS A 31 -13.49 9.88 -13.41
N GLU A 32 -12.86 9.59 -14.55
CA GLU A 32 -13.23 8.45 -15.39
C GLU A 32 -12.95 7.12 -14.67
N ILE A 33 -11.80 7.00 -13.97
CA ILE A 33 -11.49 5.85 -13.12
C ILE A 33 -12.55 5.68 -12.04
N ALA A 34 -12.89 6.76 -11.32
CA ALA A 34 -13.91 6.74 -10.26
C ALA A 34 -15.28 6.26 -10.78
N GLN A 35 -15.72 6.79 -11.92
CA GLN A 35 -17.00 6.41 -12.55
C GLN A 35 -17.00 4.92 -12.94
N ARG A 36 -15.95 4.43 -13.59
CA ARG A 36 -15.84 3.02 -14.01
C ARG A 36 -15.72 2.08 -12.81
N ALA A 37 -14.92 2.43 -11.80
CA ALA A 37 -14.79 1.64 -10.58
C ALA A 37 -16.12 1.52 -9.83
N SER A 38 -16.84 2.65 -9.67
CA SER A 38 -18.16 2.68 -9.07
C SER A 38 -19.18 1.83 -9.85
N ALA A 39 -19.24 1.98 -11.18
CA ALA A 39 -20.12 1.18 -12.03
C ALA A 39 -19.82 -0.32 -11.94
N SER A 40 -18.55 -0.70 -11.74
CA SER A 40 -18.14 -2.09 -11.55
C SER A 40 -18.24 -2.56 -10.10
N GLY A 41 -18.62 -1.71 -9.14
CA GLY A 41 -18.67 -2.04 -7.71
C GLY A 41 -17.30 -2.36 -7.12
N LEU A 42 -16.22 -1.75 -7.66
CA LEU A 42 -14.87 -1.85 -7.14
C LEU A 42 -14.61 -0.77 -6.10
N LYS A 43 -13.98 -1.14 -4.98
CA LYS A 43 -13.37 -0.16 -4.06
C LYS A 43 -12.04 0.29 -4.65
N VAL A 44 -11.75 1.58 -4.55
CA VAL A 44 -10.48 2.15 -5.00
C VAL A 44 -9.58 2.38 -3.79
N PHE A 45 -8.35 1.88 -3.86
CA PHE A 45 -7.22 2.28 -3.04
C PHE A 45 -6.31 3.15 -3.89
N TYR A 46 -5.70 4.16 -3.32
CA TYR A 46 -4.84 5.08 -4.04
C TYR A 46 -3.42 5.06 -3.49
N SER A 47 -2.46 4.75 -4.34
CA SER A 47 -1.04 4.68 -4.02
C SER A 47 -0.30 5.87 -4.60
N VAL A 48 0.40 6.60 -3.76
CA VAL A 48 1.21 7.75 -4.15
C VAL A 48 2.66 7.51 -3.75
N PRO A 49 3.63 7.57 -4.70
CA PRO A 49 5.05 7.42 -4.41
C PRO A 49 5.61 8.72 -3.79
N ALA A 50 5.13 9.04 -2.60
CA ALA A 50 5.51 10.23 -1.83
C ALA A 50 5.64 9.90 -0.35
N GLU A 51 6.39 10.72 0.35
CA GLU A 51 6.56 10.65 1.79
C GLU A 51 5.51 11.50 2.51
N LEU A 52 5.02 11.03 3.66
CA LEU A 52 4.12 11.78 4.52
C LEU A 52 4.84 12.99 5.15
N PHE A 53 6.10 12.79 5.55
CA PHE A 53 6.91 13.83 6.16
C PHE A 53 8.19 14.09 5.37
N THR A 54 8.53 15.38 5.22
CA THR A 54 9.78 15.83 4.61
C THR A 54 10.46 16.77 5.58
N ALA A 55 11.71 16.50 5.93
CA ALA A 55 12.49 17.29 6.91
C ALA A 55 11.77 17.49 8.26
N GLY A 56 10.96 16.53 8.69
CA GLY A 56 10.24 16.55 9.97
C GLY A 56 8.94 17.37 9.97
N VAL A 57 8.48 17.85 8.82
CA VAL A 57 7.20 18.55 8.66
C VAL A 57 6.28 17.80 7.71
N LEU A 58 4.99 18.03 7.78
CA LEU A 58 4.02 17.44 6.86
C LEU A 58 4.36 17.86 5.43
N ASN A 59 4.40 16.88 4.52
CA ASN A 59 4.63 17.15 3.11
C ASN A 59 3.54 18.09 2.56
N ALA A 60 3.96 19.21 2.00
CA ALA A 60 3.07 20.27 1.52
C ALA A 60 2.09 19.80 0.42
N GLN A 61 2.37 18.67 -0.24
CA GLN A 61 1.49 18.10 -1.26
C GLN A 61 0.41 17.17 -0.69
N MET A 62 0.41 16.87 0.61
CA MET A 62 -0.54 15.91 1.19
C MET A 62 -2.00 16.33 0.97
N GLY A 63 -2.32 17.61 1.09
CA GLY A 63 -3.65 18.13 0.76
C GLY A 63 -4.08 17.78 -0.67
N ASN A 64 -3.19 17.96 -1.64
CA ASN A 64 -3.45 17.62 -3.04
C ASN A 64 -3.66 16.11 -3.23
N TYR A 65 -2.89 15.26 -2.55
CA TYR A 65 -3.04 13.81 -2.65
C TYR A 65 -4.37 13.31 -2.06
N PHE A 66 -4.84 13.94 -0.98
CA PHE A 66 -6.17 13.66 -0.43
C PHE A 66 -7.29 14.14 -1.36
N GLU A 67 -7.15 15.30 -2.03
CA GLU A 67 -8.08 15.74 -3.07
C GLU A 67 -8.13 14.74 -4.24
N GLU A 68 -6.97 14.29 -4.73
CA GLU A 68 -6.86 13.29 -5.79
C GLU A 68 -7.53 11.97 -5.38
N ALA A 69 -7.28 11.50 -4.16
CA ALA A 69 -7.93 10.32 -3.60
C ALA A 69 -9.46 10.49 -3.53
N SER A 70 -9.93 11.66 -3.12
CA SER A 70 -11.37 11.99 -3.11
C SER A 70 -11.97 12.00 -4.51
N LEU A 71 -11.28 12.57 -5.50
CA LEU A 71 -11.72 12.56 -6.91
C LEU A 71 -11.81 11.13 -7.48
N LEU A 72 -10.93 10.23 -7.04
CA LEU A 72 -10.94 8.81 -7.39
C LEU A 72 -12.03 8.01 -6.66
N GLY A 73 -12.70 8.60 -5.66
CA GLY A 73 -13.58 7.87 -4.77
C GLY A 73 -12.82 6.81 -3.95
N ALA A 74 -11.53 7.06 -3.68
CA ALA A 74 -10.71 6.13 -2.94
C ALA A 74 -11.11 6.09 -1.46
N VAL A 75 -11.07 4.88 -0.89
CA VAL A 75 -11.33 4.67 0.54
C VAL A 75 -10.05 4.58 1.36
N GLN A 76 -8.90 4.49 0.68
CA GLN A 76 -7.58 4.43 1.29
C GLN A 76 -6.56 5.19 0.43
N LEU A 77 -5.67 5.92 1.09
CA LEU A 77 -4.48 6.57 0.51
C LEU A 77 -3.24 5.95 1.14
N LYS A 78 -2.32 5.46 0.32
CA LYS A 78 -1.04 4.88 0.73
C LYS A 78 0.11 5.79 0.31
N VAL A 79 1.00 6.08 1.27
CA VAL A 79 2.28 6.81 1.08
C VAL A 79 3.35 6.12 1.92
N THR A 80 4.61 6.55 1.82
CA THR A 80 5.69 6.14 2.75
C THR A 80 5.84 7.15 3.90
N LEU A 81 6.59 6.79 4.95
CA LEU A 81 6.71 7.63 6.15
C LEU A 81 7.51 8.91 5.89
N GLY A 82 8.68 8.77 5.28
CA GLY A 82 9.63 9.86 5.14
C GLY A 82 10.35 10.21 6.47
N GLU A 83 10.83 11.45 6.58
CA GLU A 83 11.61 11.90 7.73
C GLU A 83 10.72 12.34 8.91
N PHE A 84 10.17 11.36 9.64
CA PHE A 84 9.43 11.65 10.87
C PHE A 84 10.36 11.95 12.03
N ARG A 85 10.09 13.04 12.77
CA ARG A 85 10.90 13.50 13.92
C ARG A 85 10.08 13.68 15.19
N GLY A 86 8.89 13.09 15.26
CA GLY A 86 7.95 13.22 16.37
C GLY A 86 6.83 14.22 16.10
N PHE A 87 5.71 14.05 16.80
CA PHE A 87 4.57 14.96 16.71
C PHE A 87 4.75 16.16 17.63
N THR A 88 4.78 17.35 17.05
CA THR A 88 4.52 18.61 17.78
C THR A 88 3.01 18.86 17.80
N ALA A 89 2.53 19.74 18.69
CA ALA A 89 1.11 20.12 18.71
C ALA A 89 0.62 20.66 17.35
N LYS A 90 1.45 21.44 16.66
CA LYS A 90 1.15 21.97 15.33
C LYS A 90 1.03 20.85 14.30
N LEU A 91 2.04 19.97 14.22
CA LEU A 91 2.05 18.87 13.25
C LEU A 91 0.89 17.90 13.48
N THR A 92 0.57 17.61 14.74
CA THR A 92 -0.60 16.80 15.12
C THR A 92 -1.90 17.40 14.57
N GLU A 93 -2.06 18.72 14.72
CA GLU A 93 -3.26 19.41 14.26
C GLU A 93 -3.35 19.43 12.72
N GLU A 94 -2.25 19.67 12.02
CA GLU A 94 -2.19 19.64 10.55
C GLU A 94 -2.60 18.25 10.02
N VAL A 95 -2.07 17.17 10.59
CA VAL A 95 -2.44 15.80 10.20
C VAL A 95 -3.90 15.50 10.56
N ARG A 96 -4.37 15.89 11.75
CA ARG A 96 -5.76 15.72 12.18
C ARG A 96 -6.74 16.40 11.23
N GLN A 97 -6.44 17.60 10.78
CA GLN A 97 -7.27 18.34 9.83
C GLN A 97 -7.43 17.59 8.51
N LEU A 98 -6.35 17.03 7.95
CA LEU A 98 -6.42 16.20 6.75
C LEU A 98 -7.30 14.95 6.95
N LEU A 99 -7.05 14.20 8.04
CA LEU A 99 -7.81 12.98 8.33
C LEU A 99 -9.29 13.25 8.61
N THR A 100 -9.62 14.43 9.15
CA THR A 100 -11.02 14.84 9.41
C THR A 100 -11.72 15.36 8.15
N ALA A 101 -10.99 16.07 7.30
CA ALA A 101 -11.55 16.65 6.07
C ALA A 101 -11.92 15.60 5.02
N TYR A 102 -11.22 14.45 5.04
CA TYR A 102 -11.41 13.40 4.06
C TYR A 102 -11.70 12.06 4.74
N PRO A 103 -12.83 11.39 4.45
CA PRO A 103 -13.15 10.06 4.99
C PRO A 103 -12.35 8.95 4.27
N ILE A 104 -11.04 9.13 4.21
CA ILE A 104 -10.09 8.29 3.49
C ILE A 104 -9.05 7.81 4.51
N ARG A 105 -8.90 6.49 4.63
CA ARG A 105 -7.87 5.93 5.52
C ARG A 105 -6.49 6.22 4.97
N LEU A 106 -5.63 6.80 5.81
CA LEU A 106 -4.21 6.94 5.51
C LEU A 106 -3.45 5.70 5.97
N THR A 107 -2.60 5.16 5.09
CA THR A 107 -1.70 4.06 5.44
C THR A 107 -0.27 4.38 5.05
N ILE A 108 0.67 3.93 5.88
CA ILE A 108 2.10 4.09 5.66
C ILE A 108 2.70 2.74 5.26
N GLU A 109 3.35 2.70 4.12
CA GLU A 109 4.04 1.52 3.62
C GLU A 109 5.50 1.49 4.09
N ASN A 110 5.99 0.30 4.46
CA ASN A 110 7.41 0.07 4.66
C ASN A 110 8.15 0.18 3.33
N ASP A 111 9.08 1.13 3.24
CA ASP A 111 9.96 1.28 2.08
C ASP A 111 11.25 0.43 2.22
N GLN A 112 12.15 0.57 1.26
CA GLN A 112 13.42 -0.18 1.21
C GLN A 112 14.56 0.53 1.94
N SER A 113 14.25 1.44 2.88
CA SER A 113 15.26 2.13 3.70
C SER A 113 15.13 1.74 5.18
N ALA A 114 16.24 1.45 5.81
CA ALA A 114 16.26 1.06 7.23
C ALA A 114 15.83 2.24 8.13
N GLU A 115 16.15 3.46 7.73
CA GLU A 115 15.88 4.68 8.49
C GLU A 115 14.41 5.09 8.47
N LYS A 116 13.63 4.65 7.47
CA LYS A 116 12.24 5.09 7.27
C LYS A 116 11.24 3.95 7.25
N GLY A 117 11.65 2.76 6.75
CA GLY A 117 10.78 1.60 6.52
C GLY A 117 10.96 0.45 7.50
N SER A 118 11.90 0.51 8.45
CA SER A 118 12.11 -0.59 9.40
C SER A 118 10.92 -0.76 10.36
N PRO A 119 10.67 -1.99 10.86
CA PRO A 119 9.58 -2.25 11.81
C PRO A 119 9.64 -1.34 13.04
N ALA A 120 10.84 -1.14 13.60
CA ALA A 120 11.01 -0.29 14.79
C ALA A 120 10.60 1.16 14.53
N VAL A 121 10.99 1.72 13.38
CA VAL A 121 10.63 3.11 13.01
C VAL A 121 9.13 3.25 12.80
N LEU A 122 8.52 2.32 12.03
CA LEU A 122 7.09 2.37 11.74
C LEU A 122 6.24 2.13 12.99
N MET A 123 6.61 1.21 13.85
CA MET A 123 5.89 0.97 15.11
C MET A 123 6.07 2.13 16.10
N GLY A 124 7.24 2.76 16.12
CA GLY A 124 7.45 4.01 16.86
C GLY A 124 6.51 5.11 16.40
N PHE A 125 6.42 5.33 15.09
CA PHE A 125 5.45 6.28 14.50
C PHE A 125 4.00 5.94 14.84
N ILE A 126 3.57 4.68 14.69
CA ILE A 126 2.20 4.24 15.04
C ILE A 126 1.89 4.46 16.52
N ALA A 127 2.86 4.21 17.41
CA ALA A 127 2.67 4.44 18.84
C ALA A 127 2.44 5.94 19.14
N GLU A 128 3.19 6.83 18.50
CA GLU A 128 3.00 8.29 18.63
C GLU A 128 1.67 8.75 17.99
N ALA A 129 1.32 8.24 16.80
CA ALA A 129 0.06 8.54 16.15
C ALA A 129 -1.16 8.14 17.02
N ARG A 130 -1.11 6.95 17.64
CA ARG A 130 -2.15 6.49 18.58
C ARG A 130 -2.26 7.39 19.83
N LYS A 131 -1.11 7.81 20.41
CA LYS A 131 -1.11 8.78 21.54
C LYS A 131 -1.74 10.10 21.13
N ALA A 132 -1.54 10.53 19.89
CA ALA A 132 -2.14 11.74 19.34
C ALA A 132 -3.60 11.55 18.86
N SER A 133 -4.19 10.34 19.02
CA SER A 133 -5.52 9.97 18.52
C SER A 133 -5.68 10.19 17.02
N LEU A 134 -4.63 9.86 16.25
CA LEU A 134 -4.62 9.86 14.79
C LEU A 134 -4.81 8.44 14.29
N ASP A 135 -5.88 8.17 13.51
CA ASP A 135 -6.17 6.85 12.93
C ASP A 135 -5.38 6.68 11.63
N ILE A 136 -4.16 6.17 11.77
CA ILE A 136 -3.26 5.86 10.66
C ILE A 136 -2.89 4.38 10.74
N GLY A 137 -3.05 3.66 9.63
CA GLY A 137 -2.68 2.26 9.52
C GLY A 137 -1.36 2.03 8.80
N LEU A 138 -0.97 0.77 8.67
CA LEU A 138 0.18 0.36 7.88
C LEU A 138 -0.25 -0.42 6.64
N THR A 139 0.47 -0.21 5.54
CA THR A 139 0.54 -1.13 4.40
C THR A 139 1.81 -1.94 4.55
N PHE A 140 1.67 -3.26 4.64
CA PHE A 140 2.77 -4.19 4.82
C PHE A 140 3.21 -4.75 3.47
N ASP A 141 4.32 -4.24 2.92
CA ASP A 141 4.95 -4.85 1.74
C ASP A 141 5.85 -6.00 2.18
N THR A 142 5.52 -7.20 1.71
CA THR A 142 6.17 -8.45 2.15
C THR A 142 7.59 -8.61 1.66
N GLY A 143 7.99 -7.93 0.59
CA GLY A 143 9.32 -8.03 -0.02
C GLY A 143 10.29 -6.92 0.39
N ASN A 144 9.78 -5.75 0.79
CA ASN A 144 10.63 -4.60 1.08
C ASN A 144 11.57 -4.81 2.28
N PHE A 145 11.18 -5.64 3.25
CA PHE A 145 12.02 -5.95 4.41
C PHE A 145 13.35 -6.63 4.04
N ILE A 146 13.36 -7.41 2.97
CA ILE A 146 14.58 -8.10 2.51
C ILE A 146 15.68 -7.11 2.09
N TYR A 147 15.29 -5.95 1.53
CA TYR A 147 16.25 -4.92 1.11
C TYR A 147 16.98 -4.25 2.29
N ILE A 148 16.42 -4.33 3.48
CA ILE A 148 16.98 -3.75 4.70
C ILE A 148 17.46 -4.81 5.70
N ASP A 149 17.68 -6.04 5.22
CA ASP A 149 18.11 -7.19 6.02
C ASP A 149 17.22 -7.45 7.25
N SER A 150 15.92 -7.24 7.10
CA SER A 150 14.92 -7.45 8.15
C SER A 150 14.07 -8.69 7.84
N ASP A 151 13.81 -9.52 8.86
CA ASP A 151 12.99 -10.71 8.71
C ASP A 151 11.49 -10.32 8.62
N PRO A 152 10.81 -10.57 7.47
CA PRO A 152 9.41 -10.24 7.30
C PRO A 152 8.48 -10.99 8.26
N PHE A 153 8.89 -12.16 8.79
CA PHE A 153 8.10 -12.91 9.78
C PHE A 153 8.16 -12.25 11.16
N VAL A 154 9.31 -11.72 11.54
CA VAL A 154 9.46 -10.93 12.77
C VAL A 154 8.66 -9.63 12.64
N ALA A 155 8.86 -8.91 11.53
CA ALA A 155 8.11 -7.70 11.22
C ALA A 155 6.59 -7.91 11.26
N ALA A 156 6.09 -8.99 10.65
CA ALA A 156 4.66 -9.31 10.66
C ALA A 156 4.12 -9.51 12.07
N LYS A 157 4.85 -10.21 12.95
CA LYS A 157 4.42 -10.43 14.34
C LYS A 157 4.35 -9.13 15.15
N GLU A 158 5.28 -8.21 14.90
CA GLU A 158 5.33 -6.92 15.60
C GLU A 158 4.29 -5.93 15.08
N MET A 159 4.02 -5.95 13.77
CA MET A 159 3.25 -4.91 13.09
C MET A 159 1.78 -5.27 12.81
N ARG A 160 1.39 -6.57 12.86
CA ARG A 160 0.08 -7.07 12.37
C ARG A 160 -1.13 -6.31 12.91
N ASP A 161 -1.08 -5.83 14.15
CA ASP A 161 -2.21 -5.13 14.78
C ASP A 161 -2.36 -3.67 14.30
N ALA A 162 -1.40 -3.18 13.51
CA ALA A 162 -1.43 -1.89 12.84
C ALA A 162 -1.61 -2.02 11.33
N VAL A 163 -1.45 -3.23 10.78
CA VAL A 163 -1.57 -3.49 9.34
C VAL A 163 -3.03 -3.52 8.92
N SER A 164 -3.37 -2.71 7.95
CA SER A 164 -4.72 -2.63 7.35
C SER A 164 -4.74 -2.98 5.86
N TYR A 165 -3.56 -3.21 5.27
CA TYR A 165 -3.40 -3.59 3.87
C TYR A 165 -2.07 -4.31 3.66
N ILE A 166 -2.02 -5.28 2.74
CA ILE A 166 -0.81 -6.04 2.43
C ILE A 166 -0.49 -5.92 0.94
N HIS A 167 0.77 -5.58 0.63
CA HIS A 167 1.35 -5.73 -0.69
C HIS A 167 2.12 -7.04 -0.76
N ILE A 168 1.64 -7.95 -1.61
CA ILE A 168 2.25 -9.26 -1.81
C ILE A 168 3.32 -9.13 -2.89
N LYS A 169 4.56 -9.11 -2.47
CA LYS A 169 5.76 -9.04 -3.29
C LYS A 169 6.78 -10.05 -2.79
N ASN A 170 7.35 -10.87 -3.67
CA ASN A 170 8.45 -11.75 -3.31
C ASN A 170 9.71 -11.37 -4.10
N VAL A 171 10.84 -11.64 -3.51
CA VAL A 171 12.15 -11.28 -4.04
C VAL A 171 13.11 -12.46 -3.95
N ALA A 172 14.14 -12.45 -4.79
CA ALA A 172 15.24 -13.40 -4.76
C ALA A 172 16.57 -12.66 -4.77
N VAL A 173 17.60 -13.24 -4.18
CA VAL A 173 18.99 -12.75 -4.30
C VAL A 173 19.60 -13.39 -5.55
N THR A 174 20.16 -12.56 -6.41
CA THR A 174 20.87 -12.95 -7.63
C THR A 174 22.28 -12.35 -7.62
N GLU A 175 23.09 -12.69 -8.60
CA GLU A 175 24.41 -12.07 -8.78
C GLU A 175 24.34 -10.55 -8.96
N ASN A 176 23.20 -10.04 -9.44
CA ASN A 176 22.94 -8.61 -9.63
C ASN A 176 22.22 -7.96 -8.44
N GLY A 177 22.16 -8.61 -7.29
CA GLY A 177 21.46 -8.13 -6.10
C GLY A 177 20.07 -8.69 -5.92
N ILE A 178 19.21 -7.96 -5.18
CA ILE A 178 17.84 -8.36 -4.89
C ILE A 178 16.95 -8.00 -6.08
N THR A 179 16.20 -8.98 -6.58
CA THR A 179 15.29 -8.82 -7.73
C THR A 179 13.90 -9.35 -7.40
N LEU A 180 12.88 -8.90 -8.13
CA LEU A 180 11.53 -9.44 -8.01
C LEU A 180 11.49 -10.91 -8.41
N SER A 181 10.72 -11.70 -7.68
CA SER A 181 10.58 -13.14 -7.91
C SER A 181 9.09 -13.54 -7.95
N GLY A 182 8.84 -14.73 -8.47
CA GLY A 182 7.51 -15.32 -8.41
C GLY A 182 7.08 -15.61 -6.96
N LEU A 183 5.78 -15.76 -6.78
CA LEU A 183 5.14 -15.90 -5.46
C LEU A 183 5.76 -17.02 -4.60
N GLU A 184 6.12 -18.13 -5.23
CA GLU A 184 6.63 -19.35 -4.57
C GLU A 184 8.13 -19.56 -4.76
N SER A 185 8.78 -18.80 -5.63
CA SER A 185 10.20 -18.97 -5.98
C SER A 185 11.12 -17.95 -5.31
N GLY A 186 10.57 -17.05 -4.52
CA GLY A 186 11.33 -16.04 -3.78
C GLY A 186 11.77 -16.55 -2.40
N LEU A 187 12.43 -15.66 -1.67
CA LEU A 187 12.99 -15.93 -0.35
C LEU A 187 11.94 -16.08 0.75
N VAL A 188 10.76 -15.47 0.55
CA VAL A 188 9.71 -15.41 1.56
C VAL A 188 8.70 -16.54 1.31
N ASP A 189 8.47 -17.39 2.30
CA ASP A 189 7.34 -18.32 2.32
C ASP A 189 6.04 -17.51 2.50
N MET A 190 5.44 -17.12 1.36
CA MET A 190 4.25 -16.28 1.34
C MET A 190 3.05 -16.90 2.05
N ARG A 191 2.84 -18.21 1.91
CA ARG A 191 1.74 -18.89 2.58
C ARG A 191 1.86 -18.75 4.10
N ARG A 192 3.03 -19.04 4.63
CA ARG A 192 3.31 -18.93 6.06
C ARG A 192 3.25 -17.48 6.52
N LEU A 193 3.79 -16.53 5.75
CA LEU A 193 3.77 -15.12 6.12
C LEU A 193 2.34 -14.58 6.17
N LEU A 194 1.53 -14.82 5.15
CA LEU A 194 0.16 -14.33 5.07
C LEU A 194 -0.73 -14.93 6.17
N SER A 195 -0.47 -16.16 6.63
CA SER A 195 -1.20 -16.78 7.75
C SER A 195 -1.00 -16.09 9.10
N LEU A 196 -0.07 -15.14 9.21
CA LEU A 196 0.12 -14.33 10.42
C LEU A 196 -0.88 -13.16 10.52
N PHE A 197 -1.58 -12.84 9.43
CA PHE A 197 -2.55 -11.75 9.38
C PHE A 197 -3.98 -12.28 9.38
N PRO A 198 -4.94 -11.51 9.91
CA PRO A 198 -6.36 -11.86 9.79
C PRO A 198 -6.82 -11.89 8.33
N ASP A 199 -7.70 -12.83 7.97
CA ASP A 199 -8.28 -12.95 6.62
C ASP A 199 -9.06 -11.70 6.18
N SER A 200 -9.44 -10.85 7.12
CA SER A 200 -10.13 -9.58 6.85
C SER A 200 -9.21 -8.47 6.32
N VAL A 201 -7.89 -8.63 6.44
CA VAL A 201 -6.93 -7.64 5.91
C VAL A 201 -6.84 -7.81 4.40
N PRO A 202 -7.21 -6.81 3.60
CA PRO A 202 -7.10 -6.89 2.16
C PRO A 202 -5.64 -6.98 1.72
N ALA A 203 -5.41 -7.69 0.61
CA ALA A 203 -4.09 -7.82 0.03
C ALA A 203 -4.12 -7.64 -1.49
N SER A 204 -3.08 -7.06 -2.06
CA SER A 204 -2.86 -6.95 -3.51
C SER A 204 -1.57 -7.63 -3.93
N ILE A 205 -1.54 -8.05 -5.19
CA ILE A 205 -0.32 -8.54 -5.84
C ILE A 205 0.43 -7.32 -6.39
N GLU A 206 1.66 -7.11 -5.92
CA GLU A 206 2.50 -5.99 -6.34
C GLU A 206 3.79 -6.47 -7.02
N TYR A 207 3.66 -7.10 -8.17
CA TYR A 207 4.78 -7.40 -9.08
C TYR A 207 4.28 -7.58 -10.51
N PRO A 208 5.14 -7.46 -11.52
CA PRO A 208 4.78 -7.62 -12.92
C PRO A 208 4.20 -9.02 -13.20
N CYS A 209 2.97 -9.06 -13.69
CA CYS A 209 2.29 -10.32 -14.04
C CYS A 209 2.30 -10.62 -15.55
N GLY A 210 3.07 -9.87 -16.33
CA GLY A 210 3.06 -9.93 -17.80
C GLY A 210 2.23 -8.81 -18.43
N VAL A 211 1.89 -8.95 -19.71
CA VAL A 211 1.08 -7.99 -20.48
C VAL A 211 -0.08 -8.70 -21.19
N GLY A 212 -1.19 -8.00 -21.41
CA GLY A 212 -2.35 -8.52 -22.12
C GLY A 212 -2.92 -9.80 -21.49
N ASP A 213 -3.28 -10.78 -22.32
CA ASP A 213 -3.92 -12.04 -21.90
C ASP A 213 -3.04 -12.87 -20.96
N GLU A 214 -1.72 -12.80 -21.12
CA GLU A 214 -0.78 -13.48 -20.23
C GLU A 214 -0.87 -12.92 -18.81
N ALA A 215 -0.94 -11.60 -18.66
CA ALA A 215 -1.13 -10.95 -17.35
C ALA A 215 -2.42 -11.42 -16.69
N THR A 216 -3.53 -11.41 -17.43
CA THR A 216 -4.85 -11.86 -16.96
C THR A 216 -4.81 -13.31 -16.47
N LYS A 217 -4.18 -14.22 -17.22
CA LYS A 217 -3.99 -15.61 -16.84
C LYS A 217 -3.17 -15.73 -15.55
N THR A 218 -2.01 -15.10 -15.53
CA THR A 218 -1.10 -15.11 -14.37
C THR A 218 -1.79 -14.60 -13.11
N ILE A 219 -2.51 -13.47 -13.18
CA ILE A 219 -3.24 -12.90 -12.05
C ILE A 219 -4.32 -13.86 -11.53
N LYS A 220 -5.10 -14.50 -12.42
CA LYS A 220 -6.11 -15.50 -12.03
C LYS A 220 -5.48 -16.71 -11.31
N GLU A 221 -4.36 -17.21 -11.80
CA GLU A 221 -3.63 -18.32 -11.19
C GLU A 221 -3.11 -17.93 -9.80
N LYS A 222 -2.49 -16.76 -9.66
CA LYS A 222 -1.97 -16.27 -8.38
C LYS A 222 -3.09 -16.02 -7.37
N LYS A 223 -4.20 -15.42 -7.80
CA LYS A 223 -5.39 -15.25 -6.96
C LYS A 223 -5.92 -16.58 -6.44
N LYS A 224 -6.09 -17.58 -7.34
CA LYS A 224 -6.54 -18.92 -6.96
C LYS A 224 -5.59 -19.55 -5.93
N LYS A 225 -4.28 -19.39 -6.15
CA LYS A 225 -3.25 -19.91 -5.26
C LYS A 225 -3.33 -19.29 -3.86
N ILE A 226 -3.31 -17.95 -3.77
CA ILE A 226 -3.39 -17.24 -2.51
C ILE A 226 -4.66 -17.62 -1.73
N ARG A 227 -5.79 -17.76 -2.41
CA ARG A 227 -7.06 -18.19 -1.78
C ARG A 227 -7.08 -19.64 -1.32
N SER A 228 -6.16 -20.45 -1.77
CA SER A 228 -6.04 -21.85 -1.35
C SER A 228 -5.14 -22.05 -0.13
N TRP A 229 -4.49 -21.02 0.31
CA TRP A 229 -3.63 -21.00 1.50
C TRP A 229 -4.42 -20.77 2.77
#